data_d08042af3139089b624a6db3b52f45df
#
_entry.id   d08042af3139089b624a6db3b52f45df
#
_cell.length_a   1.000
_cell.length_b   1.000
_cell.length_c   1.000
_cell.angle_alpha   90.00
_cell.angle_beta   90.00
_cell.angle_gamma   90.00
#
_symmetry.space_group_name_H-M   'P 1'
#
loop_
_entity.id
_entity.type
_entity.pdbx_description
1 polymer ?
#
loop_
_entity_poly.entity_id
_entity_poly.type
_entity_poly.pdbx_seq_one_letter_code
_entity_poly.pdbx_strand_id
1 'polypeptide(L)'
;MSQPKPYPSDLSDARWALIEPTLTAWRKARLDRRPTGQPAKVELRDVFNAILYVNRTGIPWKYLPHDFPNHGTVYAYYAAWRDEGIFAQLNYDLTALARVKEGRKAEPTASVIDTQSIKTSTNVPVTSQGTDAAKKIVGRKRGILTDTIGLILVVTVTAASLSENALGIR
;
A
#
# COMPACT_ATOMS: atom_id res chain seq x y z
N MET A 1 12.15 12.13 30.41
CA MET A 1 11.00 11.35 29.89
C MET A 1 11.57 10.20 29.09
N SER A 2 11.27 8.94 29.43
CA SER A 2 11.71 7.79 28.64
C SER A 2 11.03 7.85 27.28
N GLN A 3 11.79 7.61 26.20
CA GLN A 3 11.19 7.47 24.86
C GLN A 3 10.13 6.36 24.90
N PRO A 4 8.97 6.56 24.25
CA PRO A 4 7.97 5.51 24.18
C PRO A 4 8.57 4.25 23.54
N LYS A 5 8.23 3.09 24.12
CA LYS A 5 8.68 1.80 23.59
C LYS A 5 8.13 1.60 22.18
N PRO A 6 8.95 1.23 21.17
CA PRO A 6 8.47 1.08 19.80
C PRO A 6 7.43 -0.04 19.69
N TYR A 7 6.46 0.15 18.81
CA TYR A 7 5.48 -0.89 18.45
C TYR A 7 6.13 -1.96 17.57
N PRO A 8 5.65 -3.22 17.63
CA PRO A 8 6.16 -4.29 16.75
C PRO A 8 5.98 -4.02 15.25
N SER A 9 5.07 -3.09 14.90
CA SER A 9 4.83 -2.64 13.53
C SER A 9 5.80 -1.56 13.04
N ASP A 10 6.57 -0.94 13.95
CA ASP A 10 7.46 0.17 13.61
C ASP A 10 8.63 -0.29 12.73
N LEU A 11 9.01 0.57 11.83
CA LEU A 11 10.18 0.33 10.98
C LEU A 11 11.48 0.47 11.78
N SER A 12 12.36 -0.51 11.63
CA SER A 12 13.76 -0.34 12.05
C SER A 12 14.45 0.73 11.20
N ASP A 13 15.56 1.28 11.69
CA ASP A 13 16.32 2.30 10.97
C ASP A 13 16.74 1.82 9.56
N ALA A 14 17.18 0.57 9.48
CA ALA A 14 17.56 -0.03 8.21
C ALA A 14 16.38 -0.12 7.21
N ARG A 15 15.17 -0.44 7.68
CA ARG A 15 13.97 -0.48 6.83
C ARG A 15 13.51 0.93 6.45
N TRP A 16 13.59 1.88 7.39
CA TRP A 16 13.26 3.27 7.13
C TRP A 16 14.17 3.86 6.04
N ALA A 17 15.47 3.65 6.12
CA ALA A 17 16.44 4.13 5.15
C ALA A 17 16.15 3.69 3.70
N LEU A 18 15.43 2.58 3.50
CA LEU A 18 15.06 2.10 2.15
C LEU A 18 13.93 2.91 1.53
N ILE A 19 13.04 3.49 2.34
CA ILE A 19 11.83 4.19 1.85
C ILE A 19 11.88 5.70 2.05
N GLU A 20 12.69 6.19 2.98
CA GLU A 20 12.85 7.60 3.30
C GLU A 20 13.12 8.48 2.07
N PRO A 21 14.05 8.11 1.15
CA PRO A 21 14.35 8.94 -0.02
C PRO A 21 13.12 9.23 -0.88
N THR A 22 12.29 8.23 -1.16
CA THR A 22 11.07 8.37 -1.96
C THR A 22 10.06 9.27 -1.28
N LEU A 23 9.84 9.09 0.04
CA LEU A 23 8.88 9.89 0.81
C LEU A 23 9.35 11.33 0.98
N THR A 24 10.64 11.55 1.15
CA THR A 24 11.25 12.89 1.27
C THR A 24 11.18 13.63 -0.06
N ALA A 25 11.48 12.97 -1.16
CA ALA A 25 11.36 13.54 -2.51
C ALA A 25 9.91 13.94 -2.81
N TRP A 26 8.94 13.08 -2.45
CA TRP A 26 7.51 13.40 -2.58
C TRP A 26 7.13 14.64 -1.76
N ARG A 27 7.56 14.72 -0.48
CA ARG A 27 7.27 15.89 0.38
C ARG A 27 7.86 17.16 -0.22
N LYS A 28 9.11 17.11 -0.69
CA LYS A 28 9.76 18.24 -1.34
C LYS A 28 9.00 18.70 -2.57
N ALA A 29 8.65 17.80 -3.48
CA ALA A 29 7.89 18.13 -4.69
C ALA A 29 6.51 18.73 -4.39
N ARG A 30 5.87 18.30 -3.29
CA ARG A 30 4.59 18.85 -2.84
C ARG A 30 4.73 20.27 -2.28
N LEU A 31 5.80 20.55 -1.52
CA LEU A 31 6.11 21.89 -1.01
C LEU A 31 6.47 22.85 -2.14
N ASP A 32 7.25 22.41 -3.11
CA ASP A 32 7.64 23.23 -4.28
C ASP A 32 6.42 23.66 -5.11
N ARG A 33 5.40 22.81 -5.19
CA ARG A 33 4.12 23.13 -5.86
C ARG A 33 3.23 24.11 -5.06
N ARG A 34 3.43 24.25 -3.76
CA ARG A 34 2.64 25.12 -2.86
C ARG A 34 3.58 25.82 -1.88
N PRO A 35 4.33 26.85 -2.34
CA PRO A 35 5.34 27.51 -1.50
C PRO A 35 4.73 28.35 -0.35
N THR A 36 3.41 28.59 -0.35
CA THR A 36 2.70 29.34 0.69
C THR A 36 2.06 28.39 1.69
N GLY A 37 2.60 28.31 2.91
CA GLY A 37 2.05 27.51 4.01
C GLY A 37 3.10 27.22 5.07
N GLN A 38 2.64 26.84 6.29
CA GLN A 38 3.57 26.38 7.31
C GLN A 38 4.19 25.04 6.88
N PRO A 39 5.52 24.85 7.11
CA PRO A 39 6.16 23.55 6.90
C PRO A 39 5.45 22.48 7.72
N ALA A 40 5.29 21.30 7.14
CA ALA A 40 4.73 20.16 7.86
C ALA A 40 5.61 19.80 9.06
N LYS A 41 5.07 19.94 10.28
CA LYS A 41 5.77 19.67 11.54
C LYS A 41 5.86 18.17 11.87
N VAL A 42 5.27 17.32 11.04
CA VAL A 42 5.12 15.88 11.32
C VAL A 42 6.25 15.13 10.65
N GLU A 43 6.91 14.25 11.40
CA GLU A 43 7.93 13.35 10.86
C GLU A 43 7.31 12.28 9.96
N LEU A 44 7.90 12.08 8.77
CA LEU A 44 7.36 11.11 7.80
C LEU A 44 7.42 9.68 8.33
N ARG A 45 8.43 9.37 9.12
CA ARG A 45 8.59 8.06 9.75
C ARG A 45 7.45 7.77 10.71
N ASP A 46 7.06 8.73 11.54
CA ASP A 46 5.96 8.56 12.49
C ASP A 46 4.63 8.37 11.77
N VAL A 47 4.41 9.13 10.68
CA VAL A 47 3.22 8.95 9.83
C VAL A 47 3.20 7.55 9.22
N PHE A 48 4.34 7.07 8.70
CA PHE A 48 4.42 5.76 8.06
C PHE A 48 4.23 4.63 9.08
N ASN A 49 4.84 4.73 10.27
CA ASN A 49 4.66 3.80 11.37
C ASN A 49 3.19 3.74 11.83
N ALA A 50 2.52 4.89 11.92
CA ALA A 50 1.10 4.96 12.23
C ALA A 50 0.23 4.22 11.20
N ILE A 51 0.55 4.36 9.90
CA ILE A 51 -0.14 3.62 8.82
C ILE A 51 0.11 2.11 8.96
N LEU A 52 1.34 1.70 9.24
CA LEU A 52 1.66 0.29 9.47
C LEU A 52 0.95 -0.27 10.69
N TYR A 53 0.83 0.51 11.75
CA TYR A 53 0.09 0.14 12.96
C TYR A 53 -1.39 -0.11 12.64
N VAL A 54 -2.06 0.81 11.95
CA VAL A 54 -3.45 0.62 11.51
C VAL A 54 -3.60 -0.60 10.61
N ASN A 55 -2.68 -0.79 9.66
CA ASN A 55 -2.70 -1.94 8.76
C ASN A 55 -2.51 -3.27 9.50
N ARG A 56 -1.65 -3.30 10.52
CA ARG A 56 -1.37 -4.49 11.33
C ARG A 56 -2.49 -4.85 12.29
N THR A 57 -3.13 -3.85 12.90
CA THR A 57 -4.12 -4.04 13.97
C THR A 57 -5.55 -4.04 13.46
N GLY A 58 -5.80 -3.44 12.29
CA GLY A 58 -7.14 -3.30 11.73
C GLY A 58 -8.04 -2.31 12.47
N ILE A 59 -7.49 -1.48 13.35
CA ILE A 59 -8.27 -0.50 14.09
C ILE A 59 -8.83 0.60 13.19
N PRO A 60 -9.98 1.21 13.52
CA PRO A 60 -10.40 2.45 12.86
C PRO A 60 -9.39 3.57 13.08
N TRP A 61 -9.16 4.42 12.09
CA TRP A 61 -8.21 5.54 12.15
C TRP A 61 -8.37 6.40 13.40
N LYS A 62 -9.60 6.62 13.86
CA LYS A 62 -9.91 7.43 15.06
C LYS A 62 -9.41 6.83 16.39
N TYR A 63 -9.05 5.55 16.38
CA TYR A 63 -8.52 4.85 17.57
C TYR A 63 -7.00 4.74 17.55
N LEU A 64 -6.34 5.48 16.63
CA LEU A 64 -4.88 5.54 16.62
C LEU A 64 -4.36 6.05 17.97
N PRO A 65 -3.39 5.36 18.63
CA PRO A 65 -2.81 5.78 19.89
C PRO A 65 -2.28 7.22 19.88
N HIS A 66 -2.32 7.89 21.03
CA HIS A 66 -1.99 9.31 21.16
C HIS A 66 -0.51 9.66 21.00
N ASP A 67 0.37 8.67 21.07
CA ASP A 67 1.81 8.81 20.82
C ASP A 67 2.15 8.86 19.32
N PHE A 68 1.21 8.50 18.45
CA PHE A 68 1.29 8.78 17.01
C PHE A 68 0.77 10.20 16.66
N PRO A 69 1.11 10.72 15.48
CA PRO A 69 0.50 11.94 14.98
C PRO A 69 -1.03 11.83 14.90
N ASN A 70 -1.70 12.99 14.94
CA ASN A 70 -3.16 13.03 14.86
C ASN A 70 -3.69 12.18 13.70
N HIS A 71 -4.69 11.35 13.97
CA HIS A 71 -5.28 10.40 13.01
C HIS A 71 -5.74 11.05 11.70
N GLY A 72 -6.26 12.28 11.75
CA GLY A 72 -6.67 13.01 10.54
C GLY A 72 -5.48 13.40 9.68
N THR A 73 -4.36 13.79 10.30
CA THR A 73 -3.10 14.05 9.59
C THR A 73 -2.55 12.77 8.95
N VAL A 74 -2.49 11.67 9.72
CA VAL A 74 -2.02 10.38 9.19
C VAL A 74 -2.88 9.92 8.01
N TYR A 75 -4.21 10.01 8.14
CA TYR A 75 -5.11 9.65 7.06
C TYR A 75 -4.93 10.53 5.81
N ALA A 76 -4.70 11.83 5.98
CA ALA A 76 -4.44 12.74 4.85
C ALA A 76 -3.16 12.38 4.09
N TYR A 77 -2.09 11.99 4.80
CA TYR A 77 -0.87 11.47 4.17
C TYR A 77 -1.12 10.14 3.47
N TYR A 78 -1.81 9.20 4.14
CA TYR A 78 -2.17 7.92 3.55
C TYR A 78 -2.95 8.10 2.24
N ALA A 79 -3.98 8.96 2.25
CA ALA A 79 -4.79 9.24 1.07
C ALA A 79 -3.96 9.86 -0.06
N ALA A 80 -3.12 10.85 0.25
CA ALA A 80 -2.24 11.47 -0.73
C ALA A 80 -1.24 10.48 -1.33
N TRP A 81 -0.58 9.65 -0.52
CA TRP A 81 0.36 8.64 -1.01
C TRP A 81 -0.30 7.56 -1.85
N ARG A 82 -1.55 7.16 -1.49
CA ARG A 82 -2.36 6.24 -2.29
C ARG A 82 -2.70 6.84 -3.65
N ASP A 83 -3.24 8.06 -3.66
CA ASP A 83 -3.77 8.70 -4.85
C ASP A 83 -2.65 9.18 -5.80
N GLU A 84 -1.48 9.52 -5.26
CA GLU A 84 -0.29 9.91 -6.02
C GLU A 84 0.63 8.71 -6.36
N GLY A 85 0.22 7.46 -6.06
CA GLY A 85 0.93 6.25 -6.48
C GLY A 85 2.21 5.93 -5.70
N ILE A 86 2.45 6.59 -4.56
CA ILE A 86 3.70 6.43 -3.78
C ILE A 86 3.85 5.00 -3.26
N PHE A 87 2.76 4.35 -2.84
CA PHE A 87 2.84 2.95 -2.40
C PHE A 87 3.21 1.99 -3.54
N ALA A 88 2.74 2.26 -4.77
CA ALA A 88 3.13 1.48 -5.94
C ALA A 88 4.62 1.69 -6.28
N GLN A 89 5.11 2.93 -6.20
CA GLN A 89 6.52 3.24 -6.40
C GLN A 89 7.41 2.54 -5.36
N LEU A 90 7.04 2.62 -4.08
CA LEU A 90 7.77 1.94 -3.01
C LEU A 90 7.79 0.41 -3.22
N ASN A 91 6.66 -0.18 -3.63
CA ASN A 91 6.60 -1.60 -3.92
C ASN A 91 7.54 -1.98 -5.07
N TYR A 92 7.57 -1.19 -6.16
CA TYR A 92 8.48 -1.40 -7.29
C TYR A 92 9.94 -1.33 -6.85
N ASP A 93 10.33 -0.25 -6.14
CA ASP A 93 11.71 -0.04 -5.70
C ASP A 93 12.20 -1.16 -4.76
N LEU A 94 11.37 -1.53 -3.77
CA LEU A 94 11.70 -2.58 -2.81
C LEU A 94 11.76 -3.97 -3.48
N THR A 95 10.87 -4.23 -4.43
CA THR A 95 10.89 -5.47 -5.21
C THR A 95 12.17 -5.56 -6.05
N ALA A 96 12.54 -4.49 -6.74
CA ALA A 96 13.78 -4.44 -7.51
C ALA A 96 15.01 -4.69 -6.64
N LEU A 97 15.09 -4.05 -5.47
CA LEU A 97 16.18 -4.27 -4.51
C LEU A 97 16.23 -5.71 -4.00
N ALA A 98 15.08 -6.29 -3.65
CA ALA A 98 15.00 -7.67 -3.18
C ALA A 98 15.46 -8.65 -4.26
N ARG A 99 15.05 -8.45 -5.52
CA ARG A 99 15.47 -9.28 -6.66
C ARG A 99 16.98 -9.23 -6.89
N VAL A 100 17.56 -8.02 -6.87
CA VAL A 100 19.00 -7.85 -7.04
C VAL A 100 19.76 -8.55 -5.91
N LYS A 101 19.28 -8.46 -4.67
CA LYS A 101 19.86 -9.16 -3.52
C LYS A 101 19.86 -10.70 -3.70
N GLU A 102 18.82 -11.23 -4.35
CA GLU A 102 18.71 -12.66 -4.69
C GLU A 102 19.44 -13.04 -6.01
N GLY A 103 20.32 -12.16 -6.51
CA GLY A 103 21.09 -12.40 -7.75
C GLY A 103 20.26 -12.38 -9.03
N ARG A 104 19.08 -11.76 -8.99
CA ARG A 104 18.18 -11.62 -10.14
C ARG A 104 18.32 -10.23 -10.78
N LYS A 105 17.84 -10.10 -12.02
CA LYS A 105 17.66 -8.76 -12.63
C LYS A 105 16.60 -7.98 -11.86
N ALA A 106 16.75 -6.68 -11.74
CA ALA A 106 15.77 -5.80 -11.10
C ALA A 106 14.37 -5.99 -11.72
N GLU A 107 14.31 -6.00 -13.04
CA GLU A 107 13.08 -6.23 -13.79
C GLU A 107 12.73 -7.72 -13.88
N PRO A 108 11.50 -8.13 -13.53
CA PRO A 108 11.04 -9.50 -13.73
C PRO A 108 10.79 -9.78 -15.22
N THR A 109 11.26 -10.93 -15.70
CA THR A 109 11.03 -11.38 -17.09
C THR A 109 9.85 -12.34 -17.22
N ALA A 110 9.34 -12.83 -16.10
CA ALA A 110 8.17 -13.68 -16.03
C ALA A 110 7.41 -13.40 -14.74
N SER A 111 6.10 -13.56 -14.78
CA SER A 111 5.21 -13.35 -13.65
C SER A 111 4.12 -14.42 -13.61
N VAL A 112 3.55 -14.63 -12.43
CA VAL A 112 2.44 -15.55 -12.17
C VAL A 112 1.25 -14.73 -11.68
N ILE A 113 0.08 -14.98 -12.26
CA ILE A 113 -1.18 -14.36 -11.85
C ILE A 113 -1.97 -15.40 -11.04
N ASP A 114 -2.38 -15.01 -9.84
CA ASP A 114 -3.37 -15.74 -9.05
C ASP A 114 -4.61 -14.88 -8.83
N THR A 115 -5.79 -15.50 -8.90
CA THR A 115 -7.06 -14.78 -8.73
C THR A 115 -7.97 -15.46 -7.74
N GLN A 116 -8.58 -14.65 -6.89
CA GLN A 116 -9.57 -15.12 -5.92
C GLN A 116 -10.84 -14.29 -6.00
N SER A 117 -11.99 -14.97 -6.18
CA SER A 117 -13.30 -14.32 -6.05
C SER A 117 -13.75 -14.35 -4.60
N ILE A 118 -14.09 -13.19 -4.06
CA ILE A 118 -14.45 -12.98 -2.66
C ILE A 118 -15.90 -12.48 -2.62
N LYS A 119 -16.75 -13.18 -1.84
CA LYS A 119 -18.10 -12.74 -1.58
C LYS A 119 -18.08 -11.43 -0.79
N THR A 120 -18.81 -10.45 -1.26
CA THR A 120 -18.94 -9.16 -0.57
C THR A 120 -20.11 -9.16 0.41
N SER A 121 -20.07 -8.25 1.40
CA SER A 121 -21.19 -8.02 2.28
C SER A 121 -22.35 -7.31 1.57
N THR A 122 -23.54 -7.36 2.15
CA THR A 122 -24.75 -6.68 1.64
C THR A 122 -24.62 -5.15 1.55
N ASN A 123 -23.69 -4.57 2.29
CA ASN A 123 -23.46 -3.11 2.34
C ASN A 123 -22.55 -2.59 1.20
N VAL A 124 -22.02 -3.48 0.36
CA VAL A 124 -21.16 -3.07 -0.77
C VAL A 124 -22.04 -2.66 -1.94
N PRO A 125 -21.78 -1.49 -2.59
CA PRO A 125 -22.57 -1.04 -3.74
C PRO A 125 -22.57 -2.07 -4.87
N VAL A 126 -23.75 -2.35 -5.43
CA VAL A 126 -23.94 -3.32 -6.54
C VAL A 126 -23.08 -2.96 -7.74
N THR A 127 -22.88 -1.67 -7.99
CA THR A 127 -22.06 -1.15 -9.11
C THR A 127 -20.59 -1.56 -9.05
N SER A 128 -20.09 -1.95 -7.87
CA SER A 128 -18.69 -2.37 -7.66
C SER A 128 -18.54 -3.89 -7.51
N GLN A 129 -19.61 -4.64 -7.72
CA GLN A 129 -19.67 -6.10 -7.62
C GLN A 129 -19.94 -6.72 -8.98
N GLY A 130 -19.72 -8.03 -9.10
CA GLY A 130 -20.08 -8.81 -10.26
C GLY A 130 -20.25 -10.27 -9.89
N THR A 131 -20.78 -11.07 -10.82
CA THR A 131 -20.97 -12.50 -10.62
C THR A 131 -19.84 -13.26 -11.32
N ASP A 132 -19.06 -14.02 -10.55
CA ASP A 132 -18.21 -15.07 -11.08
C ASP A 132 -19.06 -16.28 -11.42
N ALA A 133 -19.36 -16.47 -12.70
CA ALA A 133 -20.26 -17.53 -13.14
C ALA A 133 -19.69 -18.93 -12.88
N ALA A 134 -18.37 -19.11 -12.96
CA ALA A 134 -17.71 -20.39 -12.73
C ALA A 134 -17.76 -20.81 -11.26
N LYS A 135 -17.50 -19.85 -10.36
CA LYS A 135 -17.48 -20.08 -8.91
C LYS A 135 -18.83 -19.84 -8.23
N LYS A 136 -19.83 -19.33 -8.97
CA LYS A 136 -21.16 -18.94 -8.47
C LYS A 136 -21.10 -17.98 -7.28
N ILE A 137 -20.16 -17.02 -7.33
CA ILE A 137 -19.91 -16.03 -6.28
C ILE A 137 -20.30 -14.65 -6.80
N VAL A 138 -21.16 -13.95 -6.06
CA VAL A 138 -21.40 -12.52 -6.25
C VAL A 138 -20.46 -11.74 -5.36
N GLY A 139 -19.61 -10.89 -5.95
CA GLY A 139 -18.64 -10.14 -5.17
C GLY A 139 -17.57 -9.45 -6.01
N ARG A 140 -16.36 -9.45 -5.46
CA ARG A 140 -15.16 -8.87 -6.08
C ARG A 140 -14.12 -9.95 -6.38
N LYS A 141 -13.34 -9.72 -7.40
CA LYS A 141 -12.19 -10.55 -7.74
C LYS A 141 -10.92 -9.80 -7.36
N ARG A 142 -10.08 -10.45 -6.57
CA ARG A 142 -8.73 -9.99 -6.25
C ARG A 142 -7.75 -10.74 -7.15
N GLY A 143 -6.96 -9.99 -7.91
CA GLY A 143 -5.82 -10.52 -8.67
C GLY A 143 -4.52 -10.13 -8.00
N ILE A 144 -3.60 -11.07 -7.88
CA ILE A 144 -2.25 -10.86 -7.39
C ILE A 144 -1.30 -11.31 -8.49
N LEU A 145 -0.44 -10.39 -8.91
CA LEU A 145 0.66 -10.67 -9.81
C LEU A 145 1.94 -10.78 -9.00
N THR A 146 2.62 -11.90 -9.10
CA THR A 146 3.92 -12.13 -8.45
C THR A 146 4.98 -12.46 -9.48
N ASP A 147 6.23 -12.24 -9.13
CA ASP A 147 7.35 -12.75 -9.90
C ASP A 147 7.65 -14.23 -9.57
N THR A 148 8.66 -14.79 -10.21
CA THR A 148 9.06 -16.21 -10.06
C THR A 148 9.65 -16.56 -8.69
N ILE A 149 9.94 -15.59 -7.84
CA ILE A 149 10.40 -15.79 -6.45
C ILE A 149 9.34 -15.40 -5.42
N GLY A 150 8.11 -15.10 -5.88
CA GLY A 150 6.96 -14.84 -5.02
C GLY A 150 6.83 -13.40 -4.53
N LEU A 151 7.60 -12.44 -5.06
CA LEU A 151 7.45 -11.04 -4.73
C LEU A 151 6.21 -10.45 -5.42
N ILE A 152 5.38 -9.73 -4.67
CA ILE A 152 4.18 -9.11 -5.21
C ILE A 152 4.56 -7.92 -6.10
N LEU A 153 4.16 -7.97 -7.36
CA LEU A 153 4.35 -6.91 -8.34
C LEU A 153 3.14 -5.97 -8.37
N VAL A 154 1.94 -6.54 -8.42
CA VAL A 154 0.69 -5.80 -8.52
C VAL A 154 -0.42 -6.52 -7.76
N VAL A 155 -1.30 -5.76 -7.13
CA VAL A 155 -2.57 -6.25 -6.59
C VAL A 155 -3.70 -5.46 -7.24
N THR A 156 -4.69 -6.17 -7.78
CA THR A 156 -5.89 -5.56 -8.38
C THR A 156 -7.15 -6.04 -7.68
N VAL A 157 -8.17 -5.18 -7.61
CA VAL A 157 -9.50 -5.54 -7.12
C VAL A 157 -10.52 -5.06 -8.14
N THR A 158 -11.31 -5.99 -8.66
CA THR A 158 -12.33 -5.72 -9.70
C THR A 158 -13.67 -6.36 -9.33
N ALA A 159 -14.70 -6.11 -10.12
CA ALA A 159 -15.92 -6.91 -10.04
C ALA A 159 -15.62 -8.37 -10.37
N ALA A 160 -16.24 -9.33 -9.68
CA ALA A 160 -15.97 -10.75 -9.86
C ALA A 160 -16.33 -11.29 -11.25
N SER A 161 -17.14 -10.56 -12.02
CA SER A 161 -17.50 -10.88 -13.41
C SER A 161 -16.35 -10.72 -14.40
N LEU A 162 -15.27 -10.00 -14.04
CA LEU A 162 -14.13 -9.84 -14.93
C LEU A 162 -13.36 -11.16 -15.09
N SER A 163 -13.03 -11.54 -16.31
CA SER A 163 -12.25 -12.75 -16.57
C SER A 163 -10.80 -12.60 -16.10
N GLU A 164 -10.14 -13.72 -15.80
CA GLU A 164 -8.74 -13.73 -15.36
C GLU A 164 -7.82 -13.18 -16.46
N ASN A 165 -8.09 -13.49 -17.72
CA ASN A 165 -7.33 -12.98 -18.85
C ASN A 165 -7.44 -11.44 -18.98
N ALA A 166 -8.62 -10.88 -18.73
CA ALA A 166 -8.82 -9.43 -18.76
C ALA A 166 -8.13 -8.68 -17.60
N LEU A 167 -7.83 -9.37 -16.50
CA LEU A 167 -7.02 -8.82 -15.39
C LEU A 167 -5.56 -8.67 -15.77
N GLY A 168 -5.02 -9.58 -16.59
CA GLY A 168 -3.61 -9.57 -17.00
C GLY A 168 -3.28 -8.56 -18.12
N ILE A 169 -4.28 -7.95 -18.74
CA ILE A 169 -4.12 -7.02 -19.87
C ILE A 169 -4.20 -5.54 -19.42
N ARG A 170 -4.55 -5.27 -18.17
CA ARG A 170 -4.64 -3.92 -17.60
C ARG A 170 -3.37 -3.53 -16.86
#